data_7117a110c8886a5f3cf140706b9d9c90
#
_entry.id   7117a110c8886a5f3cf140706b9d9c90
#
_cell.length_a   1.000
_cell.length_b   1.000
_cell.length_c   1.000
_cell.angle_alpha   90.00
_cell.angle_beta   90.00
_cell.angle_gamma   90.00
#
_symmetry.space_group_name_H-M   'P 1'
#
loop_
_entity.id
_entity.type
_entity.pdbx_description
1 polymer ?
#
loop_
_entity_poly.entity_id
_entity_poly.type
_entity_poly.pdbx_seq_one_letter_code
_entity_poly.pdbx_strand_id
1 'polypeptide(L)'
;MELSEAVLEMNRSITDRDWNGLENYYVERAKEADPMGVDLMDRLYALDFRSYEDAIQDGLSKAVEKADDSSLAIKAIYFQFSLFKMWRSNFQLCEDYIRCNQLNDAWAHDYALRFRGPSFPILSDLYQRTNLLEESRAALAVGLALVAKTVASIGRAYERFAESHKGHFKYAFCASFSGQDPVFRIAESPQE
;
A
#
# COMPACT_ATOMS: atom_id res chain seq x y z
N MET A 1 -13.60 13.09 8.22
CA MET A 1 -12.42 12.22 8.51
C MET A 1 -11.27 12.82 7.74
N GLU A 2 -10.21 13.14 8.41
CA GLU A 2 -8.98 13.59 7.77
C GLU A 2 -8.16 12.40 7.27
N LEU A 3 -7.25 12.64 6.31
CA LEU A 3 -6.44 11.57 5.72
C LEU A 3 -5.61 10.82 6.77
N SER A 4 -5.03 11.55 7.73
CA SER A 4 -4.25 10.98 8.84
C SER A 4 -5.07 10.05 9.73
N GLU A 5 -6.32 10.40 10.01
CA GLU A 5 -7.24 9.55 10.77
C GLU A 5 -7.57 8.27 10.01
N ALA A 6 -7.83 8.39 8.70
CA ALA A 6 -8.10 7.23 7.85
C ALA A 6 -6.91 6.26 7.81
N VAL A 7 -5.68 6.76 7.73
CA VAL A 7 -4.48 5.91 7.73
C VAL A 7 -4.27 5.22 9.08
N LEU A 8 -4.52 5.91 10.20
CA LEU A 8 -4.49 5.29 11.53
C LEU A 8 -5.53 4.17 11.66
N GLU A 9 -6.72 4.38 11.11
CA GLU A 9 -7.78 3.37 11.08
C GLU A 9 -7.40 2.18 10.19
N MET A 10 -6.83 2.42 9.00
CA MET A 10 -6.31 1.38 8.11
C MET A 10 -5.22 0.55 8.80
N ASN A 11 -4.29 1.18 9.51
CA ASN A 11 -3.22 0.48 10.24
C ASN A 11 -3.76 -0.46 11.33
N ARG A 12 -4.92 -0.18 11.93
CA ARG A 12 -5.57 -1.13 12.85
C ARG A 12 -6.01 -2.40 12.12
N SER A 13 -6.71 -2.26 11.00
CA SER A 13 -7.12 -3.42 10.18
C SER A 13 -5.91 -4.21 9.64
N ILE A 14 -4.81 -3.52 9.31
CA ILE A 14 -3.54 -4.15 8.90
C ILE A 14 -2.96 -5.00 10.04
N THR A 15 -2.99 -4.49 11.27
CA THR A 15 -2.52 -5.23 12.45
C THR A 15 -3.32 -6.53 12.65
N ASP A 16 -4.63 -6.48 12.41
CA ASP A 16 -5.52 -7.65 12.51
C ASP A 16 -5.47 -8.55 11.26
N ARG A 17 -4.75 -8.13 10.21
CA ARG A 17 -4.68 -8.80 8.88
C ARG A 17 -6.05 -9.02 8.24
N ASP A 18 -7.00 -8.17 8.54
CA ASP A 18 -8.35 -8.21 7.97
C ASP A 18 -8.42 -7.42 6.66
N TRP A 19 -7.79 -7.96 5.62
CA TRP A 19 -7.72 -7.31 4.30
C TRP A 19 -9.08 -7.13 3.64
N ASN A 20 -9.98 -8.08 3.84
CA ASN A 20 -11.33 -8.01 3.29
C ASN A 20 -12.19 -7.00 4.05
N GLY A 21 -12.11 -6.97 5.37
CA GLY A 21 -12.76 -5.95 6.18
C GLY A 21 -12.28 -4.56 5.85
N LEU A 22 -10.97 -4.37 5.65
CA LEU A 22 -10.38 -3.11 5.22
C LEU A 22 -10.98 -2.64 3.89
N GLU A 23 -11.00 -3.49 2.85
CA GLU A 23 -11.58 -3.15 1.55
C GLU A 23 -13.06 -2.82 1.65
N ASN A 24 -13.85 -3.70 2.25
CA ASN A 24 -15.30 -3.56 2.33
C ASN A 24 -15.70 -2.28 3.07
N TYR A 25 -15.05 -1.98 4.19
CA TYR A 25 -15.33 -0.78 4.97
C TYR A 25 -15.21 0.51 4.15
N TYR A 26 -14.12 0.69 3.41
CA TYR A 26 -13.89 1.91 2.63
C TYR A 26 -14.72 1.95 1.34
N VAL A 27 -15.00 0.81 0.72
CA VAL A 27 -15.88 0.73 -0.46
C VAL A 27 -17.31 1.10 -0.09
N GLU A 28 -17.85 0.56 1.01
CA GLU A 28 -19.21 0.91 1.46
C GLU A 28 -19.32 2.39 1.87
N ARG A 29 -18.33 2.94 2.54
CA ARG A 29 -18.29 4.38 2.83
C ARG A 29 -18.23 5.25 1.58
N ALA A 30 -17.53 4.81 0.54
CA ALA A 30 -17.51 5.53 -0.72
C ALA A 30 -18.87 5.49 -1.42
N LYS A 31 -19.58 4.37 -1.40
CA LYS A 31 -20.95 4.24 -1.92
C LYS A 31 -21.95 5.13 -1.17
N GLU A 32 -21.84 5.20 0.16
CA GLU A 32 -22.67 6.07 0.99
C GLU A 32 -22.42 7.57 0.74
N ALA A 33 -21.16 7.93 0.50
CA ALA A 33 -20.77 9.32 0.28
C ALA A 33 -21.18 9.83 -1.12
N ASP A 34 -21.24 8.96 -2.10
CA ASP A 34 -21.61 9.29 -3.48
C ASP A 34 -22.50 8.18 -4.08
N PRO A 35 -23.83 8.28 -3.94
CA PRO A 35 -24.74 7.34 -4.58
C PRO A 35 -24.65 7.32 -6.12
N MET A 36 -24.13 8.38 -6.75
CA MET A 36 -23.84 8.44 -8.19
C MET A 36 -22.53 7.73 -8.54
N GLY A 37 -21.62 7.58 -7.58
CA GLY A 37 -20.36 6.87 -7.72
C GLY A 37 -20.45 5.35 -7.55
N VAL A 38 -21.65 4.80 -7.33
CA VAL A 38 -21.86 3.34 -7.18
C VAL A 38 -21.26 2.56 -8.36
N ASP A 39 -21.46 3.02 -9.60
CA ASP A 39 -20.85 2.40 -10.79
C ASP A 39 -19.32 2.36 -10.73
N LEU A 40 -18.69 3.40 -10.17
CA LEU A 40 -17.24 3.45 -9.98
C LEU A 40 -16.76 2.45 -8.94
N MET A 41 -17.52 2.31 -7.83
CA MET A 41 -17.20 1.36 -6.77
C MET A 41 -17.47 -0.08 -7.21
N ASP A 42 -18.52 -0.33 -7.96
CA ASP A 42 -18.79 -1.66 -8.52
C ASP A 42 -17.68 -2.07 -9.51
N ARG A 43 -17.19 -1.15 -10.32
CA ARG A 43 -16.02 -1.38 -11.18
C ARG A 43 -14.77 -1.66 -10.36
N LEU A 44 -14.52 -0.90 -9.31
CA LEU A 44 -13.39 -1.13 -8.41
C LEU A 44 -13.47 -2.53 -7.77
N TYR A 45 -14.67 -2.91 -7.33
CA TYR A 45 -14.91 -4.21 -6.72
C TYR A 45 -14.68 -5.37 -7.69
N ALA A 46 -15.09 -5.19 -8.96
CA ALA A 46 -14.93 -6.19 -10.02
C ALA A 46 -13.49 -6.30 -10.56
N LEU A 47 -12.58 -5.39 -10.21
CA LEU A 47 -11.20 -5.46 -10.67
C LEU A 47 -10.48 -6.68 -10.11
N ASP A 48 -9.85 -7.44 -11.01
CA ASP A 48 -8.92 -8.50 -10.62
C ASP A 48 -7.54 -7.90 -10.28
N PHE A 49 -7.20 -7.97 -9.01
CA PHE A 49 -5.90 -7.53 -8.49
C PHE A 49 -4.83 -8.63 -8.49
N ARG A 50 -5.18 -9.85 -8.90
CA ARG A 50 -4.27 -10.98 -8.77
C ARG A 50 -2.94 -10.77 -9.49
N SER A 51 -2.98 -10.31 -10.72
CA SER A 51 -1.76 -10.01 -11.49
C SER A 51 -0.90 -8.91 -10.85
N TYR A 52 -1.53 -7.93 -10.20
CA TYR A 52 -0.83 -6.87 -9.48
C TYR A 52 -0.22 -7.41 -8.18
N GLU A 53 -0.95 -8.23 -7.45
CA GLU A 53 -0.47 -8.92 -6.23
C GLU A 53 0.71 -9.86 -6.55
N ASP A 54 0.64 -10.62 -7.64
CA ASP A 54 1.71 -11.50 -8.09
C ASP A 54 2.97 -10.70 -8.45
N ALA A 55 2.82 -9.57 -9.13
CA ALA A 55 3.93 -8.69 -9.45
C ALA A 55 4.53 -7.98 -8.21
N ILE A 56 3.74 -7.74 -7.16
CA ILE A 56 4.26 -7.28 -5.85
C ILE A 56 5.05 -8.39 -5.18
N GLN A 57 4.56 -9.63 -5.20
CA GLN A 57 5.24 -10.78 -4.62
C GLN A 57 6.60 -11.03 -5.30
N ASP A 58 6.67 -10.97 -6.63
CA ASP A 58 7.91 -11.05 -7.40
C ASP A 58 8.87 -9.92 -7.04
N GLY A 59 8.34 -8.70 -6.88
CA GLY A 59 9.09 -7.54 -6.44
C GLY A 59 9.66 -7.68 -5.03
N LEU A 60 8.91 -8.27 -4.10
CA LEU A 60 9.38 -8.60 -2.74
C LEU A 60 10.50 -9.63 -2.77
N SER A 61 10.38 -10.69 -3.56
CA SER A 61 11.44 -11.70 -3.73
C SER A 61 12.72 -11.05 -4.21
N LYS A 62 12.64 -10.19 -5.23
CA LYS A 62 13.78 -9.43 -5.74
C LYS A 62 14.35 -8.43 -4.72
N ALA A 63 13.49 -7.83 -3.88
CA ALA A 63 13.93 -6.92 -2.84
C ALA A 63 14.74 -7.63 -1.77
N VAL A 64 14.28 -8.81 -1.34
CA VAL A 64 14.99 -9.66 -0.37
C VAL A 64 16.32 -10.13 -0.93
N GLU A 65 16.35 -10.67 -2.18
CA GLU A 65 17.59 -11.06 -2.87
C GLU A 65 18.61 -9.92 -2.87
N LYS A 66 18.19 -8.72 -3.30
CA LYS A 66 19.06 -7.54 -3.31
C LYS A 66 19.53 -7.10 -1.93
N ALA A 67 18.67 -7.22 -0.92
CA ALA A 67 19.03 -6.88 0.45
C ALA A 67 20.03 -7.89 1.04
N ASP A 68 19.84 -9.18 0.78
CA ASP A 68 20.74 -10.24 1.24
C ASP A 68 22.09 -10.24 0.54
N ASP A 69 22.13 -9.91 -0.74
CA ASP A 69 23.35 -9.81 -1.55
C ASP A 69 24.13 -8.51 -1.30
N SER A 70 23.50 -7.51 -0.66
CA SER A 70 24.14 -6.23 -0.39
C SER A 70 25.04 -6.30 0.84
N SER A 71 26.13 -5.50 0.83
CA SER A 71 26.95 -5.24 2.03
C SER A 71 26.31 -4.24 3.01
N LEU A 72 25.09 -3.77 2.71
CA LEU A 72 24.38 -2.75 3.45
C LEU A 72 23.54 -3.37 4.58
N ALA A 73 23.38 -2.65 5.68
CA ALA A 73 22.59 -3.10 6.83
C ALA A 73 21.09 -2.79 6.64
N ILE A 74 20.47 -3.42 5.63
CA ILE A 74 19.06 -3.20 5.32
C ILE A 74 18.19 -3.68 6.49
N LYS A 75 17.29 -2.79 6.95
CA LYS A 75 16.32 -3.05 8.03
C LYS A 75 14.88 -3.11 7.52
N ALA A 76 14.59 -2.37 6.45
CA ALA A 76 13.22 -2.31 5.92
C ALA A 76 13.17 -2.33 4.39
N ILE A 77 12.10 -2.90 3.88
CA ILE A 77 11.65 -2.79 2.50
C ILE A 77 10.44 -1.88 2.49
N TYR A 78 10.52 -0.82 1.71
CA TYR A 78 9.47 0.18 1.60
C TYR A 78 8.88 0.18 0.20
N PHE A 79 7.57 0.00 0.12
CA PHE A 79 6.81 -0.01 -1.13
C PHE A 79 6.10 1.34 -1.31
N GLN A 80 6.65 2.19 -2.14
CA GLN A 80 6.06 3.48 -2.45
C GLN A 80 5.23 3.39 -3.74
N PHE A 81 3.94 3.70 -3.67
CA PHE A 81 3.08 3.80 -4.85
C PHE A 81 2.58 5.22 -5.08
N SER A 82 2.18 5.54 -6.30
CA SER A 82 1.69 6.86 -6.68
C SER A 82 0.22 6.78 -7.06
N LEU A 83 -0.63 7.63 -6.49
CA LEU A 83 -2.05 7.74 -6.87
C LEU A 83 -2.21 8.28 -8.30
N PHE A 84 -1.18 8.92 -8.82
CA PHE A 84 -1.09 9.43 -10.18
C PHE A 84 -0.15 8.56 -11.02
N LYS A 85 0.08 8.95 -12.26
CA LYS A 85 1.11 8.36 -13.12
C LYS A 85 1.02 6.85 -13.26
N MET A 86 -0.15 6.35 -13.65
CA MET A 86 -0.38 4.92 -13.90
C MET A 86 -0.28 4.03 -12.65
N TRP A 87 -0.50 4.57 -11.46
CA TRP A 87 -0.36 3.84 -10.20
C TRP A 87 1.00 3.14 -10.09
N ARG A 88 2.06 3.84 -10.49
CA ARG A 88 3.42 3.32 -10.46
C ARG A 88 3.92 3.14 -9.05
N SER A 89 4.74 2.12 -8.85
CA SER A 89 5.37 1.88 -7.58
C SER A 89 6.88 1.70 -7.69
N ASN A 90 7.54 1.77 -6.53
CA ASN A 90 8.95 1.47 -6.36
C ASN A 90 9.13 0.69 -5.06
N PHE A 91 10.11 -0.20 -5.06
CA PHE A 91 10.68 -0.77 -3.86
C PHE A 91 11.92 0.03 -3.47
N GLN A 92 12.04 0.34 -2.20
CA GLN A 92 13.18 1.05 -1.61
C GLN A 92 13.72 0.18 -0.47
N LEU A 93 15.03 0.00 -0.44
CA LEU A 93 15.72 -0.74 0.62
C LEU A 93 16.35 0.28 1.56
N CYS A 94 15.92 0.26 2.81
CA CYS A 94 16.27 1.27 3.81
C CYS A 94 17.15 0.66 4.88
N GLU A 95 18.26 1.35 5.21
CA GLU A 95 19.17 0.99 6.31
C GLU A 95 18.61 1.42 7.66
N ASP A 96 17.67 2.36 7.66
CA ASP A 96 16.92 2.76 8.85
C ASP A 96 15.47 2.27 8.81
N TYR A 97 14.94 2.06 10.02
CA TYR A 97 13.54 1.77 10.26
C TYR A 97 13.13 2.30 11.62
N ILE A 98 12.14 3.16 11.66
CA ILE A 98 11.61 3.69 12.93
C ILE A 98 10.32 2.96 13.28
N ARG A 99 10.42 2.08 14.27
CA ARG A 99 9.30 1.37 14.87
C ARG A 99 8.59 2.27 15.86
N CYS A 100 7.75 3.17 15.41
CA CYS A 100 6.98 4.00 16.33
C CYS A 100 5.57 4.25 15.79
N ASN A 101 4.69 4.73 16.68
CA ASN A 101 3.32 5.13 16.35
C ASN A 101 3.27 6.44 15.52
N GLN A 102 4.40 6.92 15.06
CA GLN A 102 4.48 8.11 14.21
C GLN A 102 4.14 7.74 12.79
N LEU A 103 3.32 8.55 12.16
CA LEU A 103 2.96 8.43 10.74
C LEU A 103 4.09 8.91 9.82
N ASN A 104 5.23 9.31 10.40
CA ASN A 104 6.36 9.87 9.67
C ASN A 104 7.15 8.77 8.95
N ASP A 105 7.40 8.97 7.68
CA ASP A 105 8.18 8.11 6.79
C ASP A 105 9.55 8.71 6.41
N ALA A 106 10.02 9.74 7.11
CA ALA A 106 11.27 10.43 6.78
C ALA A 106 12.47 9.45 6.65
N TRP A 107 12.49 8.38 7.45
CA TRP A 107 13.50 7.31 7.37
C TRP A 107 13.47 6.56 6.02
N ALA A 108 12.34 6.50 5.34
CA ALA A 108 12.19 5.84 4.04
C ALA A 108 12.67 6.70 2.86
N HIS A 109 12.89 7.99 3.08
CA HIS A 109 13.43 8.88 2.05
C HIS A 109 14.95 8.74 1.88
N ASP A 110 15.64 8.23 2.92
CA ASP A 110 17.07 7.92 2.88
C ASP A 110 17.29 6.43 2.58
N TYR A 111 16.88 6.03 1.39
CA TYR A 111 17.02 4.65 0.93
C TYR A 111 18.38 4.38 0.26
N ALA A 112 18.97 3.25 0.56
CA ALA A 112 20.22 2.81 -0.01
C ALA A 112 20.09 2.32 -1.46
N LEU A 113 18.99 1.63 -1.77
CA LEU A 113 18.68 1.11 -3.10
C LEU A 113 17.22 1.35 -3.45
N ARG A 114 16.98 1.58 -4.75
CA ARG A 114 15.63 1.74 -5.29
C ARG A 114 15.50 1.03 -6.63
N PHE A 115 14.39 0.36 -6.83
CA PHE A 115 14.04 -0.19 -8.14
C PHE A 115 12.54 -0.13 -8.39
N ARG A 116 12.17 -0.24 -9.66
CA ARG A 116 10.79 -0.10 -10.10
C ARG A 116 9.97 -1.32 -9.69
N GLY A 117 8.82 -1.08 -9.07
CA GLY A 117 7.76 -2.03 -8.80
C GLY A 117 6.70 -2.07 -9.91
N PRO A 118 5.60 -2.79 -9.69
CA PRO A 118 4.49 -2.87 -10.63
C PRO A 118 3.78 -1.53 -10.81
N SER A 119 2.97 -1.45 -11.85
CA SER A 119 2.01 -0.35 -12.09
C SER A 119 0.62 -0.92 -12.32
N PHE A 120 -0.41 -0.14 -11.99
CA PHE A 120 -1.79 -0.53 -12.17
C PHE A 120 -2.60 0.60 -12.81
N PRO A 121 -2.50 0.80 -14.14
CA PRO A 121 -3.07 1.94 -14.84
C PRO A 121 -4.57 2.16 -14.61
N ILE A 122 -5.34 1.08 -14.49
CA ILE A 122 -6.80 1.14 -14.27
C ILE A 122 -7.13 1.91 -12.98
N LEU A 123 -6.35 1.75 -11.90
CA LEU A 123 -6.57 2.53 -10.67
C LEU A 123 -6.29 4.02 -10.88
N SER A 124 -5.27 4.34 -11.67
CA SER A 124 -4.98 5.73 -12.03
C SER A 124 -6.14 6.37 -12.80
N ASP A 125 -6.73 5.63 -13.74
CA ASP A 125 -7.87 6.11 -14.52
C ASP A 125 -9.11 6.29 -13.64
N LEU A 126 -9.36 5.37 -12.70
CA LEU A 126 -10.43 5.50 -11.73
C LEU A 126 -10.22 6.71 -10.82
N TYR A 127 -9.02 6.90 -10.31
CA TYR A 127 -8.67 8.04 -9.46
C TYR A 127 -8.81 9.38 -10.19
N GLN A 128 -8.41 9.46 -11.46
CA GLN A 128 -8.57 10.67 -12.26
C GLN A 128 -10.05 11.03 -12.46
N ARG A 129 -10.92 10.04 -12.59
CA ARG A 129 -12.37 10.29 -12.68
C ARG A 129 -12.95 10.84 -11.38
N THR A 130 -12.38 10.49 -10.22
CA THR A 130 -12.82 11.06 -8.93
C THR A 130 -12.44 12.52 -8.77
N ASN A 131 -11.31 12.95 -9.34
CA ASN A 131 -10.89 14.36 -9.31
C ASN A 131 -11.82 15.28 -10.13
N LEU A 132 -12.65 14.71 -11.02
CA LEU A 132 -13.71 15.46 -11.72
C LEU A 132 -14.93 15.74 -10.83
N LEU A 133 -15.00 15.11 -9.63
CA LEU A 133 -16.08 15.29 -8.67
C LEU A 133 -15.84 16.46 -7.71
N GLU A 134 -15.13 17.52 -8.15
CA GLU A 134 -14.83 18.73 -7.36
C GLU A 134 -14.65 18.44 -5.85
N GLU A 135 -13.66 18.97 -5.18
CA GLU A 135 -13.25 18.88 -3.76
C GLU A 135 -14.34 18.41 -2.74
N SER A 136 -15.06 17.37 -3.06
CA SER A 136 -16.19 16.89 -2.32
C SER A 136 -15.79 15.77 -1.33
N ARG A 137 -16.58 15.59 -0.29
CA ARG A 137 -16.50 14.45 0.61
C ARG A 137 -16.49 13.10 -0.13
N ALA A 138 -17.17 13.05 -1.27
CA ALA A 138 -17.23 11.89 -2.15
C ALA A 138 -15.87 11.57 -2.80
N ALA A 139 -15.18 12.57 -3.33
CA ALA A 139 -13.86 12.39 -3.93
C ALA A 139 -12.85 11.82 -2.92
N LEU A 140 -12.86 12.33 -1.68
CA LEU A 140 -12.02 11.79 -0.61
C LEU A 140 -12.39 10.34 -0.27
N ALA A 141 -13.68 10.03 -0.14
CA ALA A 141 -14.13 8.68 0.21
C ALA A 141 -13.75 7.66 -0.87
N VAL A 142 -13.91 8.00 -2.16
CA VAL A 142 -13.49 7.17 -3.29
C VAL A 142 -11.96 7.01 -3.32
N GLY A 143 -11.22 8.10 -3.11
CA GLY A 143 -9.75 8.05 -3.02
C GLY A 143 -9.27 7.09 -1.92
N LEU A 144 -9.91 7.15 -0.73
CA LEU A 144 -9.62 6.25 0.38
C LEU A 144 -9.96 4.79 0.05
N ALA A 145 -11.06 4.52 -0.68
CA ALA A 145 -11.39 3.17 -1.10
C ALA A 145 -10.33 2.59 -2.08
N LEU A 146 -9.83 3.40 -3.02
CA LEU A 146 -8.73 3.00 -3.91
C LEU A 146 -7.43 2.71 -3.14
N VAL A 147 -7.10 3.54 -2.16
CA VAL A 147 -5.94 3.33 -1.27
C VAL A 147 -6.11 2.06 -0.46
N ALA A 148 -7.26 1.88 0.21
CA ALA A 148 -7.54 0.70 1.02
C ALA A 148 -7.43 -0.60 0.22
N LYS A 149 -7.98 -0.62 -1.00
CA LYS A 149 -7.87 -1.79 -1.89
C LYS A 149 -6.42 -2.06 -2.31
N THR A 150 -5.65 -1.01 -2.57
CA THR A 150 -4.22 -1.15 -2.88
C THR A 150 -3.45 -1.72 -1.69
N VAL A 151 -3.68 -1.17 -0.49
CA VAL A 151 -3.02 -1.63 0.75
C VAL A 151 -3.38 -3.07 1.08
N ALA A 152 -4.65 -3.44 0.94
CA ALA A 152 -5.10 -4.83 1.13
C ALA A 152 -4.42 -5.78 0.13
N SER A 153 -4.28 -5.37 -1.12
CA SER A 153 -3.56 -6.16 -2.14
C SER A 153 -2.08 -6.31 -1.82
N ILE A 154 -1.42 -5.26 -1.30
CA ILE A 154 -0.05 -5.33 -0.82
C ILE A 154 0.06 -6.32 0.34
N GLY A 155 -0.89 -6.29 1.28
CA GLY A 155 -0.94 -7.20 2.41
C GLY A 155 -1.11 -8.66 1.99
N ARG A 156 -2.05 -8.95 1.10
CA ARG A 156 -2.25 -10.31 0.56
C ARG A 156 -1.03 -10.82 -0.22
N ALA A 157 -0.40 -9.95 -1.00
CA ALA A 157 0.85 -10.30 -1.69
C ALA A 157 1.97 -10.64 -0.71
N TYR A 158 2.10 -9.86 0.36
CA TYR A 158 3.06 -10.14 1.44
C TYR A 158 2.78 -11.46 2.14
N GLU A 159 1.53 -11.77 2.48
CA GLU A 159 1.18 -13.03 3.14
C GLU A 159 1.56 -14.25 2.29
N ARG A 160 1.21 -14.23 0.99
CA ARG A 160 1.63 -15.30 0.07
C ARG A 160 3.14 -15.40 -0.06
N PHE A 161 3.84 -14.26 -0.08
CA PHE A 161 5.29 -14.23 -0.07
C PHE A 161 5.84 -14.85 1.21
N ALA A 162 5.34 -14.47 2.39
CA ALA A 162 5.79 -14.96 3.69
C ALA A 162 5.54 -16.47 3.85
N GLU A 163 4.41 -16.98 3.38
CA GLU A 163 4.09 -18.41 3.35
C GLU A 163 5.08 -19.22 2.50
N SER A 164 5.48 -18.68 1.33
CA SER A 164 6.43 -19.35 0.44
C SER A 164 7.86 -19.33 0.98
N HIS A 165 8.23 -18.33 1.76
CA HIS A 165 9.57 -18.12 2.31
C HIS A 165 9.76 -18.61 3.76
N LYS A 166 8.73 -19.24 4.38
CA LYS A 166 8.78 -19.96 5.66
C LYS A 166 9.60 -19.29 6.77
N GLY A 167 9.31 -18.00 7.03
CA GLY A 167 9.93 -17.30 8.17
C GLY A 167 11.35 -16.75 7.92
N HIS A 168 11.86 -16.81 6.71
CA HIS A 168 13.15 -16.19 6.36
C HIS A 168 13.09 -14.69 6.11
N PHE A 169 11.88 -14.09 6.18
CA PHE A 169 11.74 -12.65 6.04
C PHE A 169 12.13 -11.94 7.33
N LYS A 170 13.23 -11.20 7.29
CA LYS A 170 13.85 -10.53 8.45
C LYS A 170 13.73 -9.00 8.43
N TYR A 171 13.07 -8.46 7.41
CA TYR A 171 12.92 -7.03 7.20
C TYR A 171 11.55 -6.54 7.67
N ALA A 172 11.44 -5.27 8.09
CA ALA A 172 10.15 -4.63 8.15
C ALA A 172 9.63 -4.41 6.71
N PHE A 173 8.32 -4.53 6.52
CA PHE A 173 7.68 -4.21 5.25
C PHE A 173 6.61 -3.15 5.43
N CYS A 174 6.81 -2.01 4.80
CA CYS A 174 5.92 -0.87 4.87
C CYS A 174 5.53 -0.39 3.48
N ALA A 175 4.39 0.31 3.40
CA ALA A 175 3.94 0.95 2.17
C ALA A 175 3.45 2.37 2.43
N SER A 176 3.51 3.24 1.43
CA SER A 176 2.78 4.50 1.39
C SER A 176 2.54 4.98 -0.04
N PHE A 177 1.71 5.99 -0.20
CA PHE A 177 1.58 6.67 -1.47
C PHE A 177 2.47 7.93 -1.50
N SER A 178 3.09 8.19 -2.65
CA SER A 178 4.08 9.25 -2.82
C SER A 178 3.53 10.64 -2.50
N GLY A 179 4.31 11.42 -1.73
CA GLY A 179 3.99 12.78 -1.35
C GLY A 179 3.14 12.92 -0.08
N GLN A 180 2.93 11.82 0.64
CA GLN A 180 2.20 11.80 1.91
C GLN A 180 3.06 11.10 2.97
N ASP A 181 2.99 11.59 4.19
CA ASP A 181 3.73 11.04 5.34
C ASP A 181 3.15 9.74 5.93
N PRO A 182 1.86 9.35 5.70
CA PRO A 182 1.32 8.20 6.38
C PRO A 182 1.92 6.89 5.86
N VAL A 183 2.40 6.07 6.79
CA VAL A 183 3.00 4.77 6.53
C VAL A 183 2.03 3.65 6.90
N PHE A 184 1.80 2.73 5.97
CA PHE A 184 1.09 1.47 6.20
C PHE A 184 2.11 0.41 6.60
N ARG A 185 1.98 -0.14 7.81
CA ARG A 185 2.90 -1.13 8.38
C ARG A 185 2.40 -2.53 8.11
N ILE A 186 2.80 -3.09 6.97
CA ILE A 186 2.32 -4.41 6.51
C ILE A 186 2.93 -5.54 7.37
N ALA A 187 4.21 -5.44 7.70
CA ALA A 187 4.88 -6.37 8.59
C ALA A 187 5.99 -5.68 9.37
N GLU A 188 6.11 -6.04 10.64
CA GLU A 188 7.21 -5.63 11.50
C GLU A 188 8.38 -6.60 11.35
N SER A 189 9.61 -6.11 11.57
CA SER A 189 10.78 -6.98 11.60
C SER A 189 10.68 -7.96 12.78
N PRO A 190 10.96 -9.26 12.56
CA PRO A 190 11.02 -10.22 13.66
C PRO A 190 12.22 -10.01 14.60
N GLN A 191 13.13 -9.11 14.25
CA GLN A 191 14.34 -8.84 15.05
C GLN A 191 14.09 -7.61 15.93
N GLU A 192 13.62 -7.87 17.15
CA GLU A 192 14.02 -7.20 18.39
C GLU A 192 13.55 -8.00 19.60
#